data_4f57800309cc7611766dc4412ca2db9a
#
_entry.id   4f57800309cc7611766dc4412ca2db9a
#
_cell.length_a   1.000
_cell.length_b   1.000
_cell.length_c   1.000
_cell.angle_alpha   90.00
_cell.angle_beta   90.00
_cell.angle_gamma   90.00
#
_symmetry.space_group_name_H-M   'P 1'
#
loop_
_entity.id
_entity.type
_entity.pdbx_description
1 polymer ?
#
loop_
_entity_poly.entity_id
_entity_poly.type
_entity_poly.pdbx_seq_one_letter_code
_entity_poly.pdbx_strand_id
1 'polypeptide(L)' 'MSTDRESLNRAFWDLGLRFQWNPAVWSELSSMPDLRAQLAHYLEHYQPHLLAVYDVDFLRNIIEERLAHPAPDAVVH' A
#
# COMPACT_ATOMS: atom_id res chain seq x y z
N MET A 1 -6.34 -8.09 13.40
CA MET A 1 -5.04 -7.45 13.50
C MET A 1 -5.00 -6.27 12.55
N SER A 2 -4.61 -5.12 13.03
CA SER A 2 -4.63 -3.94 12.17
C SER A 2 -3.37 -3.90 11.31
N THR A 3 -3.53 -3.37 10.11
CA THR A 3 -2.43 -3.18 9.19
C THR A 3 -1.75 -1.86 9.54
N ASP A 4 -0.46 -1.90 9.73
CA ASP A 4 0.29 -0.70 10.07
C ASP A 4 1.10 -0.21 8.88
N ARG A 5 1.71 0.96 9.06
CA ARG A 5 2.48 1.59 8.00
C ARG A 5 3.66 0.72 7.52
N GLU A 6 4.35 0.09 8.46
CA GLU A 6 5.51 -0.71 8.10
C GLU A 6 5.12 -1.91 7.25
N SER A 7 4.02 -2.57 7.60
CA SER A 7 3.54 -3.71 6.81
C SER A 7 3.14 -3.27 5.41
N LEU A 8 2.48 -2.12 5.29
CA LEU A 8 2.08 -1.60 3.99
C LEU A 8 3.31 -1.23 3.16
N ASN A 9 4.28 -0.55 3.76
CA ASN A 9 5.50 -0.17 3.04
C ASN A 9 6.28 -1.40 2.58
N ARG A 10 6.29 -2.45 3.40
CA ARG A 10 6.93 -3.69 3.02
C ARG A 10 6.23 -4.33 1.82
N ALA A 11 4.90 -4.30 1.83
CA ALA A 11 4.13 -4.83 0.71
C ALA A 11 4.40 -4.01 -0.55
N PHE A 12 4.47 -2.69 -0.45
CA PHE A 12 4.79 -1.84 -1.59
C PHE A 12 6.15 -2.23 -2.17
N TRP A 13 7.13 -2.40 -1.30
CA TRP A 13 8.48 -2.77 -1.73
C TRP A 13 8.48 -4.14 -2.42
N ASP A 14 7.82 -5.12 -1.79
CA ASP A 14 7.78 -6.49 -2.32
C ASP A 14 7.09 -6.55 -3.67
N LEU A 15 6.12 -5.69 -3.91
CA LEU A 15 5.39 -5.65 -5.17
C LEU A 15 6.06 -4.78 -6.22
N GLY A 16 7.17 -4.13 -5.87
CA GLY A 16 7.89 -3.28 -6.81
C GLY A 16 7.25 -1.92 -7.01
N LEU A 17 6.38 -1.52 -6.10
CA LEU A 17 5.76 -0.20 -6.19
C LEU A 17 6.77 0.85 -5.75
N ARG A 18 6.74 2.00 -6.44
CA ARG A 18 7.79 3.00 -6.26
C ARG A 18 7.40 4.10 -5.29
N PHE A 19 6.61 3.78 -4.30
CA PHE A 19 6.24 4.76 -3.29
C PHE A 19 6.27 4.12 -1.91
N GLN A 20 6.44 4.97 -0.92
CA GLN A 20 6.44 4.57 0.49
C GLN A 20 5.65 5.62 1.24
N TRP A 21 4.97 5.21 2.29
CA TRP A 21 4.21 6.12 3.13
C TRP A 21 5.03 6.45 4.36
N ASN A 22 5.39 7.73 4.50
CA ASN A 22 6.11 8.18 5.69
C ASN A 22 5.12 8.48 6.82
N PRO A 23 5.62 8.75 8.05
CA PRO A 23 4.70 8.98 9.17
C PRO A 23 3.72 10.13 8.96
N ALA A 24 4.13 11.19 8.27
CA ALA A 24 3.23 12.32 8.01
C ALA A 24 2.09 11.92 7.08
N VAL A 25 2.42 11.20 6.02
CA VAL A 25 1.40 10.70 5.08
C VAL A 25 0.49 9.70 5.79
N TRP A 26 1.07 8.81 6.59
CA TRP A 26 0.28 7.82 7.31
C TRP A 26 -0.71 8.48 8.27
N SER A 27 -0.26 9.55 8.94
CA SER A 27 -1.14 10.28 9.84
C SER A 27 -2.36 10.81 9.11
N GLU A 28 -2.18 11.26 7.88
CA GLU A 28 -3.28 11.74 7.05
C GLU A 28 -4.19 10.59 6.60
N LEU A 29 -3.58 9.50 6.14
CA LEU A 29 -4.33 8.40 5.55
C LEU A 29 -5.00 7.50 6.58
N SER A 30 -4.46 7.43 7.79
CA SER A 30 -4.96 6.50 8.79
C SER A 30 -6.37 6.83 9.25
N SER A 31 -6.84 8.04 8.98
CA SER A 31 -8.21 8.42 9.33
C SER A 31 -9.24 7.91 8.32
N MET A 32 -8.79 7.35 7.22
CA MET A 32 -9.70 6.90 6.17
C MET A 32 -10.21 5.49 6.46
N PRO A 33 -11.40 5.16 5.94
CA PRO A 33 -12.08 3.92 6.35
C PRO A 33 -11.41 2.63 5.88
N ASP A 34 -10.73 2.66 4.74
CA ASP A 34 -10.14 1.43 4.23
C ASP A 34 -8.97 1.71 3.31
N LEU A 35 -8.30 0.65 2.90
CA LEU A 35 -7.10 0.74 2.07
C LEU A 35 -7.39 1.36 0.71
N ARG A 36 -8.54 1.05 0.12
CA ARG A 36 -8.89 1.61 -1.17
C ARG A 36 -8.99 3.13 -1.10
N ALA A 37 -9.64 3.65 -0.08
CA ALA A 37 -9.75 5.09 0.12
C ALA A 37 -8.37 5.71 0.34
N GLN A 38 -7.54 5.04 1.12
CA GLN A 38 -6.18 5.51 1.38
C GLN A 38 -5.36 5.58 0.10
N LEU A 39 -5.42 4.53 -0.72
CA LEU A 39 -4.70 4.51 -1.98
C LEU A 39 -5.20 5.57 -2.94
N ALA A 40 -6.51 5.71 -3.07
CA ALA A 40 -7.08 6.70 -3.97
C ALA A 40 -6.65 8.11 -3.58
N HIS A 41 -6.74 8.42 -2.29
CA HIS A 41 -6.35 9.74 -1.79
C HIS A 41 -4.87 10.00 -2.03
N TYR A 42 -4.03 9.02 -1.67
CA TYR A 42 -2.59 9.17 -1.82
C TYR A 42 -2.20 9.40 -3.28
N LEU A 43 -2.73 8.57 -4.18
CA LEU A 43 -2.36 8.69 -5.58
C LEU A 43 -2.85 10.00 -6.19
N GLU A 44 -4.07 10.44 -5.82
CA GLU A 44 -4.59 11.70 -6.33
C GLU A 44 -3.76 12.89 -5.89
N HIS A 45 -3.30 12.90 -4.66
CA HIS A 45 -2.67 14.08 -4.09
C HIS A 45 -1.15 14.07 -4.17
N TYR A 46 -0.55 12.90 -4.23
CA TYR A 46 0.92 12.79 -4.19
C TYR A 46 1.51 12.19 -5.47
N GLN A 47 0.78 11.30 -6.13
CA GLN A 47 1.31 10.61 -7.30
C GLN A 47 0.25 10.53 -8.41
N PRO A 48 -0.29 11.66 -8.86
CA PRO A 48 -1.39 11.61 -9.82
C PRO A 48 -1.03 10.94 -11.14
N HIS A 49 0.23 11.00 -11.52
CA HIS A 49 0.66 10.34 -12.76
C HIS A 49 0.53 8.81 -12.69
N LEU A 50 0.56 8.26 -11.50
CA LEU A 50 0.43 6.81 -11.35
C LEU A 50 -1.00 6.33 -11.58
N LEU A 51 -1.99 7.21 -11.44
CA LEU A 51 -3.37 6.85 -11.72
C LEU A 51 -3.59 6.53 -13.20
N ALA A 52 -2.73 7.05 -14.07
CA ALA A 52 -2.79 6.73 -15.49
C ALA A 52 -2.23 5.33 -15.78
N VAL A 53 -1.46 4.78 -14.86
CA VAL A 53 -0.78 3.50 -15.03
C VAL A 53 -1.45 2.41 -14.21
N TYR A 54 -1.87 2.74 -12.99
CA TYR A 54 -2.43 1.78 -12.05
C TYR A 54 -3.89 2.09 -11.74
N ASP A 55 -4.69 1.03 -11.70
CA ASP A 55 -6.05 1.13 -11.22
C ASP A 55 -6.05 0.94 -9.71
N VAL A 56 -6.75 1.79 -8.98
CA VAL A 56 -6.78 1.75 -7.52
C VAL A 56 -7.30 0.40 -7.02
N ASP A 57 -8.34 -0.14 -7.66
CA ASP A 57 -8.88 -1.42 -7.24
C ASP A 57 -7.88 -2.55 -7.46
N PHE A 58 -7.13 -2.50 -8.55
CA PHE A 58 -6.07 -3.47 -8.79
C PHE A 58 -4.99 -3.40 -7.72
N LEU A 59 -4.54 -2.17 -7.41
CA LEU A 59 -3.52 -1.99 -6.37
C LEU A 59 -4.02 -2.50 -5.02
N ARG A 60 -5.26 -2.17 -4.66
CA ARG A 60 -5.82 -2.64 -3.41
C ARG A 60 -5.81 -4.18 -3.36
N ASN A 61 -6.22 -4.81 -4.44
CA ASN A 61 -6.28 -6.26 -4.48
C ASN A 61 -4.91 -6.90 -4.29
N ILE A 62 -3.90 -6.42 -5.00
CA ILE A 62 -2.57 -7.04 -4.91
C ILE A 62 -1.92 -6.75 -3.56
N ILE A 63 -2.17 -5.57 -2.99
CA ILE A 63 -1.61 -5.23 -1.70
C ILE A 63 -2.28 -6.04 -0.60
N GLU A 64 -3.60 -6.17 -0.63
CA GLU A 64 -4.31 -6.97 0.37
C GLU A 64 -3.91 -8.43 0.28
N GLU A 65 -3.74 -8.94 -0.92
CA GLU A 65 -3.29 -10.32 -1.08
C GLU A 65 -1.89 -10.50 -0.52
N ARG A 66 -1.01 -9.52 -0.76
CA ARG A 66 0.35 -9.59 -0.22
C ARG A 66 0.36 -9.55 1.31
N LEU A 67 -0.52 -8.73 1.90
CA LEU A 67 -0.61 -8.65 3.35
C LEU A 67 -1.18 -9.94 3.95
N ALA A 68 -2.12 -10.57 3.26
CA ALA A 68 -2.72 -11.80 3.74
C ALA A 68 -1.78 -13.00 3.58
N HIS A 69 -0.88 -12.94 2.60
CA HIS A 69 0.05 -14.02 2.30
C HIS A 69 1.46 -13.46 2.21
N PRO A 70 2.05 -13.04 3.34
CA PRO A 70 3.40 -12.49 3.30
C PRO A 70 4.38 -13.54 2.83
N ALA A 71 5.38 -13.10 2.10
CA ALA A 71 6.40 -14.01 1.63
C ALA A 71 7.05 -14.67 2.82
N PRO A 72 7.23 -15.99 2.77
CA PRO A 72 7.97 -16.64 3.83
C PRO A 72 9.39 -16.11 3.79
N ASP A 73 9.86 -15.76 4.91
CA ASP A 73 11.14 -15.24 4.96
C ASP A 73 12.08 -16.26 4.61
N ALA A 74 11.97 -16.33 3.86
CA ALA A 74 12.54 -17.18 3.67
C ALA A 74 12.89 -18.27 3.93
N VAL A 75 12.56 -18.49 4.13
CA VAL A 75 12.65 -19.39 4.37
C VAL A 75 13.33 -20.12 3.95
N VAL A 76 13.45 -19.97 3.85
CA VAL A 76 13.81 -20.43 3.63
C VAL A 76 14.34 -21.17 3.41
N HIS A 77 14.58 -21.40 3.34
CA HIS A 77 14.99 -22.07 3.21
C HIS A 77 15.71 -22.23 3.29
#